data_3d76f91e710a781051e46ac78f2dcc48
#
_entry.id   3d76f91e710a781051e46ac78f2dcc48
#
_cell.length_a   1.000
_cell.length_b   1.000
_cell.length_c   1.000
_cell.angle_alpha   90.00
_cell.angle_beta   90.00
_cell.angle_gamma   90.00
#
_symmetry.space_group_name_H-M   'P 1'
#
loop_
_entity.id
_entity.type
_entity.pdbx_description
1 polymer ?
#
loop_
_entity_poly.entity_id
_entity_poly.type
_entity_poly.pdbx_seq_one_letter_code
_entity_poly.pdbx_strand_id
1 'polypeptide(L)'
;MQNVEKLAGLFEAMVANYQTLGNVWKNIALSKQAFRLMKSLPPILKGEFDTPQDKAALLLQMLEYTDEMSTPRFCIEVRAYITQLDPDDEDNLAELGRLNDFIDSSLTMEEYTAKYKKHLKFDPVERSPKWEEVIYRVEKECDEILKDEPRGMGFCFRYWSVKGKVLAKYGIDWQSPSEMNPKVLFD
;
A
#
# COMPACT_ATOMS: atom_id res chain seq x y z
N MET A 1 -5.02 -20.51 -18.96
CA MET A 1 -6.38 -19.90 -19.03
C MET A 1 -6.92 -19.59 -17.64
N GLN A 2 -7.22 -20.56 -16.76
CA GLN A 2 -7.85 -20.27 -15.45
C GLN A 2 -7.10 -19.26 -14.54
N ASN A 3 -5.75 -19.27 -14.51
CA ASN A 3 -4.98 -18.30 -13.70
C ASN A 3 -5.01 -16.89 -14.28
N VAL A 4 -5.08 -16.75 -15.60
CA VAL A 4 -5.18 -15.43 -16.28
C VAL A 4 -6.55 -14.83 -16.06
N GLU A 5 -7.63 -15.60 -16.24
CA GLU A 5 -9.00 -15.14 -15.94
C GLU A 5 -9.15 -14.71 -14.48
N LYS A 6 -8.56 -15.49 -13.56
CA LYS A 6 -8.55 -15.13 -12.14
C LYS A 6 -7.75 -13.83 -11.88
N LEU A 7 -6.62 -13.65 -12.57
CA LEU A 7 -5.81 -12.46 -12.47
C LEU A 7 -6.59 -11.23 -12.96
N ALA A 8 -7.25 -11.33 -14.12
CA ALA A 8 -8.11 -10.26 -14.66
C ALA A 8 -9.20 -9.85 -13.66
N GLY A 9 -9.92 -10.82 -13.07
CA GLY A 9 -10.93 -10.52 -12.04
C GLY A 9 -10.38 -9.84 -10.80
N LEU A 10 -9.13 -10.17 -10.39
CA LEU A 10 -8.47 -9.48 -9.28
C LEU A 10 -8.17 -8.02 -9.63
N PHE A 11 -7.68 -7.74 -10.85
CA PHE A 11 -7.43 -6.38 -11.31
C PHE A 11 -8.70 -5.55 -11.41
N GLU A 12 -9.78 -6.10 -11.99
CA GLU A 12 -11.09 -5.44 -12.02
C GLU A 12 -11.58 -5.05 -10.63
N ALA A 13 -11.47 -5.97 -9.66
CA ALA A 13 -11.83 -5.69 -8.27
C ALA A 13 -10.93 -4.61 -7.63
N MET A 14 -9.64 -4.61 -7.94
CA MET A 14 -8.70 -3.60 -7.44
C MET A 14 -9.01 -2.22 -8.00
N VAL A 15 -9.32 -2.11 -9.29
CA VAL A 15 -9.74 -0.86 -9.93
C VAL A 15 -11.03 -0.33 -9.28
N ALA A 16 -12.05 -1.19 -9.11
CA ALA A 16 -13.32 -0.82 -8.49
C ALA A 16 -13.11 -0.30 -7.04
N ASN A 17 -12.25 -0.96 -6.26
CA ASN A 17 -11.92 -0.49 -4.92
C ASN A 17 -11.18 0.86 -4.94
N TYR A 18 -10.25 1.05 -5.87
CA TYR A 18 -9.48 2.29 -6.00
C TYR A 18 -10.38 3.48 -6.37
N GLN A 19 -11.37 3.25 -7.23
CA GLN A 19 -12.35 4.27 -7.62
C GLN A 19 -13.39 4.58 -6.53
N THR A 20 -13.48 3.74 -5.49
CA THR A 20 -14.44 3.93 -4.41
C THR A 20 -13.74 4.52 -3.19
N LEU A 21 -14.16 5.71 -2.78
CA LEU A 21 -13.59 6.43 -1.64
C LEU A 21 -13.55 5.55 -0.38
N GLY A 22 -12.35 5.38 0.17
CA GLY A 22 -12.12 4.63 1.41
C GLY A 22 -12.04 3.12 1.24
N ASN A 23 -12.00 2.58 0.01
CA ASN A 23 -11.91 1.13 -0.24
C ASN A 23 -10.50 0.65 -0.65
N VAL A 24 -9.52 1.53 -0.79
CA VAL A 24 -8.15 1.16 -1.24
C VAL A 24 -7.52 0.09 -0.36
N TRP A 25 -7.79 0.10 0.94
CA TRP A 25 -7.28 -0.92 1.88
C TRP A 25 -7.67 -2.36 1.50
N LYS A 26 -8.81 -2.56 0.80
CA LYS A 26 -9.27 -3.88 0.32
C LYS A 26 -8.27 -4.48 -0.68
N ASN A 27 -7.52 -3.63 -1.37
CA ASN A 27 -6.52 -4.04 -2.34
C ASN A 27 -5.29 -4.70 -1.70
N ILE A 28 -5.04 -4.53 -0.41
CA ILE A 28 -3.93 -5.21 0.30
C ILE A 28 -4.01 -6.73 0.14
N ALA A 29 -5.21 -7.30 0.27
CA ALA A 29 -5.39 -8.75 0.11
C ALA A 29 -5.40 -9.17 -1.36
N LEU A 30 -5.98 -8.35 -2.25
CA LEU A 30 -6.08 -8.65 -3.67
C LEU A 30 -4.72 -8.57 -4.35
N SER A 31 -3.90 -7.55 -4.07
CA SER A 31 -2.56 -7.40 -4.62
C SER A 31 -1.63 -8.55 -4.21
N LYS A 32 -1.71 -9.01 -2.94
CA LYS A 32 -0.96 -10.19 -2.49
C LYS A 32 -1.39 -11.48 -3.22
N GLN A 33 -2.68 -11.60 -3.58
CA GLN A 33 -3.16 -12.74 -4.39
C GLN A 33 -2.71 -12.62 -5.85
N ALA A 34 -2.85 -11.42 -6.45
CA ALA A 34 -2.42 -11.14 -7.82
C ALA A 34 -0.92 -11.39 -7.99
N PHE A 35 -0.10 -10.88 -7.07
CA PHE A 35 1.35 -11.08 -7.11
C PHE A 35 1.75 -12.57 -7.03
N ARG A 36 1.11 -13.37 -6.16
CA ARG A 36 1.35 -14.81 -6.10
C ARG A 36 1.03 -15.51 -7.42
N LEU A 37 -0.09 -15.14 -8.06
CA LEU A 37 -0.45 -15.65 -9.37
C LEU A 37 0.57 -15.24 -10.44
N MET A 38 0.93 -13.95 -10.46
CA MET A 38 1.95 -13.41 -11.37
C MET A 38 3.29 -14.18 -11.22
N LYS A 39 3.74 -14.42 -9.99
CA LYS A 39 4.97 -15.20 -9.75
C LYS A 39 4.87 -16.64 -10.26
N SER A 40 3.69 -17.25 -10.25
CA SER A 40 3.47 -18.62 -10.74
C SER A 40 3.41 -18.73 -12.27
N LEU A 41 3.21 -17.62 -12.98
CA LEU A 41 3.21 -17.56 -14.43
C LEU A 41 4.64 -17.37 -14.97
N PRO A 42 4.96 -17.90 -16.17
CA PRO A 42 6.27 -17.66 -16.78
C PRO A 42 6.51 -16.17 -17.07
N PRO A 43 7.77 -15.72 -17.25
CA PRO A 43 8.08 -14.33 -17.60
C PRO A 43 7.46 -13.89 -18.93
N ILE A 44 7.30 -14.83 -19.85
CA ILE A 44 6.65 -14.64 -21.16
C ILE A 44 5.47 -15.61 -21.24
N LEU A 45 4.30 -15.09 -21.56
CA LEU A 45 3.06 -15.86 -21.78
C LEU A 45 2.36 -15.29 -23.01
N LYS A 46 2.50 -15.96 -24.14
CA LYS A 46 2.02 -15.51 -25.45
C LYS A 46 0.56 -15.09 -25.40
N GLY A 47 0.30 -13.87 -25.85
CA GLY A 47 -1.03 -13.28 -25.88
C GLY A 47 -1.45 -12.57 -24.59
N GLU A 48 -0.65 -12.69 -23.52
CA GLU A 48 -0.87 -11.99 -22.24
C GLU A 48 0.26 -11.01 -21.94
N PHE A 49 1.51 -11.48 -21.99
CA PHE A 49 2.72 -10.68 -21.95
C PHE A 49 3.77 -11.34 -22.86
N ASP A 50 4.17 -10.63 -23.90
CA ASP A 50 5.06 -11.13 -24.93
C ASP A 50 6.55 -10.91 -24.55
N THR A 51 6.80 -10.02 -23.57
CA THR A 51 8.13 -9.75 -23.00
C THR A 51 8.08 -9.78 -21.46
N PRO A 52 9.24 -9.97 -20.78
CA PRO A 52 9.31 -9.81 -19.33
C PRO A 52 8.90 -8.40 -18.88
N GLN A 53 9.17 -7.37 -19.70
CA GLN A 53 8.80 -5.97 -19.44
C GLN A 53 7.28 -5.77 -19.44
N ASP A 54 6.53 -6.48 -20.29
CA ASP A 54 5.06 -6.42 -20.25
C ASP A 54 4.52 -6.94 -18.91
N LYS A 55 5.13 -8.01 -18.40
CA LYS A 55 4.80 -8.55 -17.08
C LYS A 55 5.19 -7.57 -15.96
N ALA A 56 6.33 -6.91 -16.09
CA ALA A 56 6.76 -5.85 -15.16
C ALA A 56 5.76 -4.69 -15.15
N ALA A 57 5.33 -4.22 -16.34
CA ALA A 57 4.33 -3.17 -16.47
C ALA A 57 3.00 -3.50 -15.77
N LEU A 58 2.53 -4.76 -15.89
CA LEU A 58 1.32 -5.19 -15.18
C LEU A 58 1.50 -5.20 -13.65
N LEU A 59 2.69 -5.54 -13.16
CA LEU A 59 3.00 -5.44 -11.72
C LEU A 59 3.09 -3.99 -11.24
N LEU A 60 3.63 -3.07 -12.05
CA LEU A 60 3.61 -1.64 -11.75
C LEU A 60 2.18 -1.12 -11.67
N GLN A 61 1.33 -1.49 -12.62
CA GLN A 61 -0.10 -1.15 -12.58
C GLN A 61 -0.79 -1.68 -11.32
N MET A 62 -0.47 -2.89 -10.88
CA MET A 62 -0.97 -3.43 -9.61
C MET A 62 -0.57 -2.55 -8.42
N LEU A 63 0.67 -2.06 -8.40
CA LEU A 63 1.17 -1.19 -7.33
C LEU A 63 0.45 0.17 -7.31
N GLU A 64 0.02 0.72 -8.46
CA GLU A 64 -0.78 1.95 -8.51
C GLU A 64 -2.09 1.85 -7.71
N TYR A 65 -2.67 0.66 -7.62
CA TYR A 65 -3.90 0.40 -6.87
C TYR A 65 -3.65 -0.07 -5.44
N THR A 66 -2.39 -0.15 -5.03
CA THR A 66 -1.97 -0.65 -3.71
C THR A 66 -1.48 0.51 -2.84
N ASP A 67 -1.89 0.53 -1.57
CA ASP A 67 -1.33 1.49 -0.61
C ASP A 67 0.06 1.03 -0.15
N GLU A 68 1.10 1.56 -0.81
CA GLU A 68 2.49 1.23 -0.53
C GLU A 68 2.93 1.60 0.89
N MET A 69 2.37 2.67 1.46
CA MET A 69 2.74 3.12 2.80
C MET A 69 2.18 2.20 3.89
N SER A 70 1.04 1.58 3.63
CA SER A 70 0.46 0.57 4.54
C SER A 70 1.13 -0.80 4.42
N THR A 71 1.75 -1.11 3.28
CA THR A 71 2.37 -2.42 3.01
C THR A 71 3.75 -2.32 2.36
N PRO A 72 4.69 -1.56 2.95
CA PRO A 72 5.96 -1.23 2.29
C PRO A 72 6.82 -2.45 1.99
N ARG A 73 6.89 -3.45 2.89
CA ARG A 73 7.71 -4.65 2.67
C ARG A 73 7.17 -5.53 1.56
N PHE A 74 5.84 -5.64 1.47
CA PHE A 74 5.21 -6.31 0.33
C PHE A 74 5.53 -5.60 -0.98
N CYS A 75 5.44 -4.27 -1.02
CA CYS A 75 5.76 -3.48 -2.20
C CYS A 75 7.24 -3.56 -2.57
N ILE A 76 8.15 -3.62 -1.58
CA ILE A 76 9.58 -3.90 -1.81
C ILE A 76 9.77 -5.28 -2.50
N GLU A 77 9.06 -6.33 -2.04
CA GLU A 77 9.14 -7.66 -2.67
C GLU A 77 8.66 -7.61 -4.14
N VAL A 78 7.56 -6.91 -4.40
CA VAL A 78 7.05 -6.75 -5.78
C VAL A 78 8.04 -5.98 -6.65
N ARG A 79 8.55 -4.84 -6.18
CA ARG A 79 9.51 -4.01 -6.93
C ARG A 79 10.84 -4.71 -7.18
N ALA A 80 11.33 -5.48 -6.21
CA ALA A 80 12.51 -6.32 -6.40
C ALA A 80 12.29 -7.41 -7.46
N TYR A 81 11.07 -7.95 -7.58
CA TYR A 81 10.73 -8.89 -8.65
C TYR A 81 10.60 -8.18 -10.02
N ILE A 82 10.06 -6.96 -10.05
CA ILE A 82 10.05 -6.12 -11.27
C ILE A 82 11.49 -5.88 -11.75
N THR A 83 12.43 -5.55 -10.87
CA THR A 83 13.86 -5.37 -11.23
C THR A 83 14.48 -6.64 -11.85
N GLN A 84 13.99 -7.84 -11.52
CA GLN A 84 14.45 -9.07 -12.19
C GLN A 84 13.88 -9.22 -13.60
N LEU A 85 12.71 -8.65 -13.87
CA LEU A 85 12.05 -8.69 -15.18
C LEU A 85 12.52 -7.55 -16.09
N ASP A 86 12.77 -6.38 -15.49
CA ASP A 86 13.22 -5.16 -16.16
C ASP A 86 14.27 -4.44 -15.29
N PRO A 87 15.55 -4.81 -15.43
CA PRO A 87 16.63 -4.26 -14.61
C PRO A 87 16.98 -2.80 -14.94
N ASP A 88 16.54 -2.29 -16.08
CA ASP A 88 16.86 -0.94 -16.57
C ASP A 88 15.74 0.08 -16.23
N ASP A 89 14.68 -0.32 -15.53
CA ASP A 89 13.62 0.56 -15.06
C ASP A 89 14.12 1.44 -13.88
N GLU A 90 14.65 2.63 -14.25
CA GLU A 90 15.21 3.59 -13.28
C GLU A 90 14.15 4.10 -12.28
N ASP A 91 12.89 4.27 -12.72
CA ASP A 91 11.79 4.73 -11.86
C ASP A 91 11.45 3.67 -10.80
N ASN A 92 11.38 2.41 -11.20
CA ASN A 92 11.18 1.32 -10.27
C ASN A 92 12.34 1.19 -9.27
N LEU A 93 13.59 1.36 -9.72
CA LEU A 93 14.77 1.33 -8.86
C LEU A 93 14.76 2.49 -7.84
N ALA A 94 14.38 3.69 -8.27
CA ALA A 94 14.26 4.86 -7.39
C ALA A 94 13.19 4.65 -6.31
N GLU A 95 12.00 4.13 -6.69
CA GLU A 95 10.92 3.85 -5.76
C GLU A 95 11.25 2.68 -4.81
N LEU A 96 11.95 1.65 -5.29
CA LEU A 96 12.48 0.58 -4.45
C LEU A 96 13.45 1.15 -3.39
N GLY A 97 14.33 2.04 -3.78
CA GLY A 97 15.23 2.76 -2.87
C GLY A 97 14.45 3.57 -1.83
N ARG A 98 13.42 4.31 -2.25
CA ARG A 98 12.55 5.09 -1.36
C ARG A 98 11.84 4.22 -0.31
N LEU A 99 11.32 3.07 -0.70
CA LEU A 99 10.64 2.16 0.21
C LEU A 99 11.60 1.49 1.19
N ASN A 100 12.82 1.15 0.74
CA ASN A 100 13.86 0.64 1.64
C ASN A 100 14.24 1.68 2.69
N ASP A 101 14.43 2.94 2.30
CA ASP A 101 14.67 4.04 3.24
C ASP A 101 13.48 4.25 4.20
N PHE A 102 12.24 4.07 3.70
CA PHE A 102 11.07 4.20 4.55
C PHE A 102 11.07 3.19 5.71
N ILE A 103 11.42 1.93 5.44
CA ILE A 103 11.46 0.89 6.48
C ILE A 103 12.76 0.87 7.30
N ASP A 104 13.76 1.64 6.91
CA ASP A 104 15.03 1.73 7.63
C ASP A 104 14.85 2.52 8.93
N SER A 105 14.93 1.83 10.06
CA SER A 105 14.80 2.42 11.39
C SER A 105 15.99 3.30 11.79
N SER A 106 17.11 3.25 11.06
CA SER A 106 18.26 4.13 11.29
C SER A 106 18.04 5.54 10.76
N LEU A 107 17.14 5.71 9.78
CA LEU A 107 16.68 7.01 9.29
C LEU A 107 15.59 7.55 10.21
N THR A 108 15.80 8.76 10.75
CA THR A 108 14.74 9.45 11.48
C THR A 108 13.61 9.89 10.56
N MET A 109 12.45 10.19 11.12
CA MET A 109 11.31 10.72 10.35
C MET A 109 11.67 12.03 9.65
N GLU A 110 12.39 12.90 10.33
CA GLU A 110 12.85 14.20 9.81
C GLU A 110 13.78 14.01 8.61
N GLU A 111 14.73 13.11 8.69
CA GLU A 111 15.66 12.80 7.58
C GLU A 111 14.92 12.22 6.39
N TYR A 112 14.01 11.25 6.61
CA TYR A 112 13.20 10.68 5.53
C TYR A 112 12.31 11.73 4.86
N THR A 113 11.56 12.52 5.64
CA THR A 113 10.66 13.54 5.09
C THR A 113 11.43 14.64 4.35
N ALA A 114 12.61 15.03 4.83
CA ALA A 114 13.47 15.99 4.15
C ALA A 114 14.01 15.43 2.84
N LYS A 115 14.53 14.18 2.84
CA LYS A 115 15.08 13.51 1.66
C LYS A 115 14.06 13.39 0.53
N TYR A 116 12.83 13.00 0.87
CA TYR A 116 11.75 12.75 -0.11
C TYR A 116 10.76 13.91 -0.24
N LYS A 117 11.08 15.08 0.33
CA LYS A 117 10.27 16.31 0.26
C LYS A 117 8.81 16.07 0.66
N LYS A 118 8.59 15.24 1.69
CA LYS A 118 7.25 14.98 2.21
C LYS A 118 6.81 16.17 3.08
N HIS A 119 5.56 16.60 2.90
CA HIS A 119 5.00 17.74 3.64
C HIS A 119 4.42 17.35 5.00
N LEU A 120 4.03 16.08 5.16
CA LEU A 120 3.43 15.55 6.37
C LEU A 120 4.37 14.56 7.05
N LYS A 121 4.42 14.66 8.37
CA LYS A 121 5.00 13.63 9.23
C LYS A 121 3.99 12.53 9.45
N PHE A 122 4.47 11.32 9.63
CA PHE A 122 3.69 10.14 10.01
C PHE A 122 4.32 9.51 11.26
N ASP A 123 3.54 8.71 11.98
CA ASP A 123 4.05 8.01 13.15
C ASP A 123 5.09 6.96 12.74
N PRO A 124 6.30 6.94 13.36
CA PRO A 124 7.31 5.93 13.07
C PRO A 124 6.84 4.47 13.19
N VAL A 125 5.80 4.20 13.96
CA VAL A 125 5.23 2.85 14.10
C VAL A 125 4.65 2.34 12.78
N GLU A 126 4.20 3.23 11.87
CA GLU A 126 3.64 2.88 10.56
C GLU A 126 4.63 2.15 9.64
N ARG A 127 5.93 2.32 9.85
CA ARG A 127 6.99 1.60 9.12
C ARG A 127 7.42 0.28 9.78
N SER A 128 6.80 -0.09 10.89
CA SER A 128 7.14 -1.31 11.62
C SER A 128 6.58 -2.57 10.93
N PRO A 129 7.24 -3.73 11.07
CA PRO A 129 6.68 -5.00 10.58
C PRO A 129 5.32 -5.32 11.20
N LYS A 130 5.13 -4.97 12.47
CA LYS A 130 3.88 -5.21 13.20
C LYS A 130 2.71 -4.43 12.60
N TRP A 131 2.95 -3.19 12.16
CA TRP A 131 1.95 -2.40 11.44
C TRP A 131 1.47 -3.14 10.19
N GLU A 132 2.39 -3.54 9.33
CA GLU A 132 2.07 -4.21 8.07
C GLU A 132 1.36 -5.57 8.27
N GLU A 133 1.65 -6.25 9.38
CA GLU A 133 0.98 -7.50 9.74
C GLU A 133 -0.52 -7.31 10.05
N VAL A 134 -0.87 -6.20 10.72
CA VAL A 134 -2.23 -5.99 11.24
C VAL A 134 -3.08 -5.04 10.43
N ILE A 135 -2.48 -4.16 9.61
CA ILE A 135 -3.17 -3.03 9.00
C ILE A 135 -4.42 -3.43 8.19
N TYR A 136 -4.38 -4.53 7.45
CA TYR A 136 -5.55 -5.01 6.73
C TYR A 136 -6.74 -5.33 7.66
N ARG A 137 -6.47 -5.94 8.81
CA ARG A 137 -7.50 -6.27 9.81
C ARG A 137 -8.01 -5.01 10.50
N VAL A 138 -7.11 -4.08 10.78
CA VAL A 138 -7.44 -2.77 11.37
C VAL A 138 -8.36 -1.99 10.46
N GLU A 139 -8.02 -1.86 9.17
CA GLU A 139 -8.84 -1.15 8.19
C GLU A 139 -10.22 -1.79 8.02
N LYS A 140 -10.26 -3.12 7.97
CA LYS A 140 -11.53 -3.86 7.89
C LYS A 140 -12.42 -3.60 9.11
N GLU A 141 -11.85 -3.58 10.32
CA GLU A 141 -12.60 -3.29 11.54
C GLU A 141 -13.06 -1.82 11.57
N CYS A 142 -12.22 -0.88 11.12
CA CYS A 142 -12.60 0.53 11.00
C CYS A 142 -13.75 0.72 10.00
N ASP A 143 -13.68 0.08 8.83
CA ASP A 143 -14.74 0.16 7.80
C ASP A 143 -16.07 -0.38 8.35
N GLU A 144 -16.06 -1.49 9.09
CA GLU A 144 -17.26 -2.05 9.70
C GLU A 144 -17.85 -1.13 10.79
N ILE A 145 -17.00 -0.52 11.64
CA ILE A 145 -17.46 0.40 12.69
C ILE A 145 -18.06 1.68 12.07
N LEU A 146 -17.50 2.16 10.97
CA LEU A 146 -17.84 3.44 10.35
C LEU A 146 -18.76 3.29 9.12
N LYS A 147 -19.29 2.12 8.84
CA LYS A 147 -20.05 1.83 7.61
C LYS A 147 -21.26 2.74 7.41
N ASP A 148 -21.93 3.13 8.49
CA ASP A 148 -23.13 3.96 8.48
C ASP A 148 -22.81 5.47 8.68
N GLU A 149 -21.53 5.83 8.85
CA GLU A 149 -21.08 7.21 9.07
C GLU A 149 -20.93 7.94 7.74
N PRO A 150 -21.48 9.17 7.63
CA PRO A 150 -21.31 9.97 6.41
C PRO A 150 -19.85 10.37 6.22
N ARG A 151 -19.31 10.11 5.02
CA ARG A 151 -17.94 10.48 4.62
C ARG A 151 -17.93 11.93 4.12
N GLY A 152 -18.09 12.89 5.03
CA GLY A 152 -18.08 14.34 4.75
C GLY A 152 -16.94 15.04 5.51
N MET A 153 -17.04 16.37 5.55
CA MET A 153 -16.10 17.22 6.28
C MET A 153 -15.90 16.73 7.73
N GLY A 154 -14.64 16.61 8.14
CA GLY A 154 -14.27 16.13 9.48
C GLY A 154 -14.37 14.60 9.67
N PHE A 155 -14.71 13.82 8.64
CA PHE A 155 -14.72 12.38 8.72
C PHE A 155 -13.35 11.81 9.08
N CYS A 156 -12.26 12.41 8.58
CA CYS A 156 -10.89 11.99 8.86
C CYS A 156 -10.59 11.92 10.36
N PHE A 157 -11.07 12.88 11.18
CA PHE A 157 -10.85 12.87 12.63
C PHE A 157 -11.57 11.72 13.33
N ARG A 158 -12.80 11.41 12.89
CA ARG A 158 -13.55 10.26 13.41
C ARG A 158 -12.87 8.95 13.03
N TYR A 159 -12.46 8.83 11.78
CA TYR A 159 -11.72 7.68 11.28
C TYR A 159 -10.42 7.47 12.07
N TRP A 160 -9.62 8.50 12.27
CA TRP A 160 -8.38 8.40 13.05
C TRP A 160 -8.63 8.02 14.52
N SER A 161 -9.67 8.57 15.14
CA SER A 161 -10.05 8.20 16.50
C SER A 161 -10.43 6.72 16.61
N VAL A 162 -11.19 6.20 15.65
CA VAL A 162 -11.55 4.77 15.59
C VAL A 162 -10.30 3.93 15.31
N LYS A 163 -9.49 4.32 14.32
CA LYS A 163 -8.26 3.60 13.94
C LYS A 163 -7.29 3.48 15.12
N GLY A 164 -7.07 4.55 15.88
CA GLY A 164 -6.22 4.50 17.08
C GLY A 164 -6.73 3.50 18.12
N LYS A 165 -8.04 3.48 18.38
CA LYS A 165 -8.65 2.49 19.30
C LYS A 165 -8.53 1.06 18.80
N VAL A 166 -8.67 0.85 17.50
CA VAL A 166 -8.53 -0.49 16.90
C VAL A 166 -7.06 -0.93 16.94
N LEU A 167 -6.12 -0.05 16.60
CA LEU A 167 -4.68 -0.32 16.69
C LEU A 167 -4.24 -0.68 18.11
N ALA A 168 -4.79 0.01 19.13
CA ALA A 168 -4.51 -0.29 20.52
C ALA A 168 -4.88 -1.73 20.91
N LYS A 169 -5.95 -2.33 20.33
CA LYS A 169 -6.30 -3.74 20.54
C LYS A 169 -5.20 -4.70 20.04
N TYR A 170 -4.44 -4.27 19.03
CA TYR A 170 -3.29 -5.00 18.49
C TYR A 170 -1.97 -4.64 19.19
N GLY A 171 -2.04 -3.81 20.26
CA GLY A 171 -0.87 -3.37 21.02
C GLY A 171 0.04 -2.42 20.24
N ILE A 172 -0.56 -1.59 19.38
CA ILE A 172 0.09 -0.50 18.67
C ILE A 172 -0.41 0.81 19.26
N ASP A 173 0.50 1.58 19.84
CA ASP A 173 0.28 2.98 20.20
C ASP A 173 0.59 3.84 18.96
N TRP A 174 -0.39 4.60 18.50
CA TRP A 174 -0.30 5.33 17.23
C TRP A 174 -0.81 6.75 17.37
N GLN A 175 -0.04 7.67 16.84
CA GLN A 175 -0.40 9.07 16.72
C GLN A 175 -0.99 9.34 15.32
N SER A 176 -2.16 9.94 15.31
CA SER A 176 -2.85 10.31 14.06
C SER A 176 -2.08 11.36 13.25
N PRO A 177 -2.37 11.51 11.95
CA PRO A 177 -1.79 12.57 11.14
C PRO A 177 -1.96 13.98 11.73
N SER A 178 -3.09 14.28 12.39
CA SER A 178 -3.31 15.56 13.05
C SER A 178 -2.45 15.77 14.29
N GLU A 179 -2.19 14.72 15.07
CA GLU A 179 -1.29 14.77 16.23
C GLU A 179 0.17 14.95 15.79
N MET A 180 0.57 14.25 14.72
CA MET A 180 1.91 14.40 14.14
C MET A 180 2.13 15.76 13.46
N ASN A 181 1.07 16.42 13.00
CA ASN A 181 1.12 17.67 12.24
C ASN A 181 0.16 18.74 12.80
N PRO A 182 0.36 19.22 14.03
CA PRO A 182 -0.62 20.08 14.73
C PRO A 182 -0.82 21.48 14.10
N LYS A 183 0.02 21.85 13.14
CA LYS A 183 -0.09 23.12 12.40
C LYS A 183 -0.76 22.98 11.03
N VAL A 184 -1.14 21.77 10.66
CA VAL A 184 -1.80 21.47 9.38
C VAL A 184 -3.30 21.37 9.60
N LEU A 185 -4.07 22.02 8.73
CA LEU A 185 -5.52 21.85 8.68
C LEU A 185 -5.85 20.63 7.83
N PHE A 186 -6.67 19.76 8.39
CA PHE A 186 -7.20 18.57 7.71
C PHE A 186 -8.71 18.72 7.54
N ASP A 187 -9.24 18.34 6.38
CA ASP A 187 -10.67 18.38 6.02
C ASP A 187 -11.35 17.00 6.20
#